data_513ba68da38277b1ff58cdf1a3578682
#
_entry.id   513ba68da38277b1ff58cdf1a3578682
#
_cell.length_a   1.000
_cell.length_b   1.000
_cell.length_c   1.000
_cell.angle_alpha   90.00
_cell.angle_beta   90.00
_cell.angle_gamma   90.00
#
_symmetry.space_group_name_H-M   'P 1'
#
loop_
_entity.id
_entity.type
_entity.pdbx_description
1 polymer ?
#
loop_
_entity_poly.entity_id
_entity_poly.type
_entity_poly.pdbx_seq_one_letter_code
_entity_poly.pdbx_strand_id
1 'polypeptide(L)'
;AISGFHATQSPIVSRTIRNEKEGRRVFYGAMVAEGIIAMIWASAAIAFFWNKDGAGTGLKAMLELGGGNSKSVYAICTGLLGKVGGAIALIGVIVCPITSGDTAFRSARMVIFDWFKLNEKDLKIRLSIATPLLLIGYGISWIKYGIVWRYFSWSNQTLAMIVLWAGAAYLATNYPNRNRCWIAAVPATFMSAVSITYLCYAPECFNLVRLGQTGITISYAVGIVFAVVFLFTFMFRIYLNPKHSLELQNKTIIGRK
;
A
#
# COMPACT_ATOMS: atom_id res chain seq x y z
N ALA A 1 -8.85 -0.54 3.03
CA ALA A 1 -8.03 -0.71 1.84
C ALA A 1 -6.86 -1.63 2.18
N ILE A 2 -6.47 -2.51 1.28
CA ILE A 2 -5.27 -3.33 1.44
C ILE A 2 -4.09 -2.54 0.90
N SER A 3 -3.11 -2.25 1.75
CA SER A 3 -1.97 -1.39 1.42
C SER A 3 -0.67 -2.19 1.31
N GLY A 4 0.03 -2.05 0.19
CA GLY A 4 1.37 -2.60 0.00
C GLY A 4 2.46 -1.85 0.77
N PHE A 5 2.15 -0.66 1.29
CA PHE A 5 3.11 0.14 2.06
C PHE A 5 3.58 -0.59 3.32
N HIS A 6 2.72 -1.38 3.94
CA HIS A 6 3.09 -2.24 5.08
C HIS A 6 4.18 -3.25 4.71
N ALA A 7 4.19 -3.74 3.47
CA ALA A 7 5.22 -4.65 2.99
C ALA A 7 6.61 -4.00 2.91
N THR A 8 6.68 -2.70 2.63
CA THR A 8 7.96 -1.97 2.60
C THR A 8 8.49 -1.70 4.02
N GLN A 9 7.61 -1.57 4.99
CA GLN A 9 7.99 -1.32 6.40
C GLN A 9 8.29 -2.61 7.17
N SER A 10 7.66 -3.72 6.83
CA SER A 10 7.81 -5.00 7.53
C SER A 10 9.26 -5.46 7.70
N PRO A 11 10.16 -5.34 6.71
CA PRO A 11 11.56 -5.72 6.87
C PRO A 11 12.30 -4.89 7.93
N ILE A 12 11.97 -3.60 8.05
CA ILE A 12 12.59 -2.71 9.05
C ILE A 12 12.07 -3.07 10.44
N VAL A 13 10.76 -3.19 10.58
CA VAL A 13 10.11 -3.51 11.85
C VAL A 13 10.53 -4.89 12.35
N SER A 14 10.59 -5.90 11.50
CA SER A 14 11.01 -7.26 11.88
C SER A 14 12.45 -7.33 12.41
N ARG A 15 13.33 -6.43 11.95
CA ARG A 15 14.73 -6.33 12.46
C ARG A 15 14.83 -5.60 13.80
N THR A 16 13.79 -4.86 14.21
CA THR A 16 13.79 -4.06 15.43
C THR A 16 12.99 -4.68 16.58
N ILE A 17 12.13 -5.64 16.31
CA ILE A 17 11.35 -6.36 17.31
C ILE A 17 12.30 -7.19 18.19
N ARG A 18 12.14 -7.08 19.52
CA ARG A 18 12.96 -7.81 20.49
C ARG A 18 12.56 -9.28 20.60
N ASN A 19 11.28 -9.58 20.44
CA ASN A 19 10.74 -10.92 20.58
C ASN A 19 9.68 -11.18 19.51
N GLU A 20 9.73 -12.34 18.86
CA GLU A 20 8.76 -12.75 17.83
C GLU A 20 7.31 -12.78 18.35
N LYS A 21 7.10 -13.05 19.65
CA LYS A 21 5.77 -13.03 20.30
C LYS A 21 5.10 -11.65 20.24
N GLU A 22 5.87 -10.58 20.16
CA GLU A 22 5.34 -9.21 20.00
C GLU A 22 4.86 -8.92 18.58
N GLY A 23 5.21 -9.73 17.60
CA GLY A 23 4.88 -9.53 16.20
C GLY A 23 3.38 -9.29 15.97
N ARG A 24 2.51 -10.08 16.62
CA ARG A 24 1.06 -9.87 16.52
C ARG A 24 0.63 -8.49 17.03
N ARG A 25 1.18 -8.05 18.15
CA ARG A 25 0.83 -6.75 18.75
C ARG A 25 1.36 -5.60 17.89
N VAL A 26 2.58 -5.73 17.39
CA VAL A 26 3.24 -4.68 16.60
C VAL A 26 2.63 -4.57 15.21
N PHE A 27 2.52 -5.67 14.46
CA PHE A 27 2.01 -5.61 13.08
C PHE A 27 0.49 -5.47 13.04
N TYR A 28 -0.24 -6.38 13.66
CA TYR A 28 -1.71 -6.36 13.62
C TYR A 28 -2.29 -5.23 14.47
N GLY A 29 -1.76 -5.00 15.66
CA GLY A 29 -2.23 -3.94 16.56
C GLY A 29 -2.03 -2.55 15.97
N ALA A 30 -0.92 -2.29 15.29
CA ALA A 30 -0.69 -1.02 14.60
C ALA A 30 -1.69 -0.80 13.45
N MET A 31 -1.99 -1.83 12.67
CA MET A 31 -2.99 -1.75 11.59
C MET A 31 -4.41 -1.48 12.11
N VAL A 32 -4.77 -2.08 13.24
CA VAL A 32 -6.06 -1.80 13.89
C VAL A 32 -6.13 -0.35 14.36
N ALA A 33 -5.07 0.15 14.99
CA ALA A 33 -4.99 1.55 15.43
C ALA A 33 -5.07 2.52 14.23
N GLU A 34 -4.36 2.24 13.15
CA GLU A 34 -4.43 3.00 11.89
C GLU A 34 -5.85 3.02 11.32
N GLY A 35 -6.53 1.87 11.30
CA GLY A 35 -7.91 1.75 10.85
C GLY A 35 -8.88 2.60 11.69
N ILE A 36 -8.72 2.61 13.00
CA ILE A 36 -9.53 3.44 13.91
C ILE A 36 -9.31 4.93 13.62
N ILE A 37 -8.06 5.37 13.46
CA ILE A 37 -7.73 6.76 13.12
C ILE A 37 -8.32 7.15 11.77
N ALA A 38 -8.23 6.28 10.77
CA ALA A 38 -8.83 6.50 9.46
C ALA A 38 -10.35 6.65 9.53
N MET A 39 -11.02 5.85 10.36
CA MET A 39 -12.47 5.95 10.60
C MET A 39 -12.83 7.26 11.29
N ILE A 40 -12.04 7.74 12.24
CA ILE A 40 -12.25 9.04 12.89
C ILE A 40 -12.17 10.16 11.84
N TRP A 41 -11.17 10.14 10.95
CA TRP A 41 -11.04 11.13 9.88
C TRP A 41 -12.22 11.09 8.90
N ALA A 42 -12.65 9.90 8.50
CA ALA A 42 -13.81 9.74 7.62
C ALA A 42 -15.08 10.29 8.28
N SER A 43 -15.31 9.96 9.54
CA SER A 43 -16.46 10.44 10.30
C SER A 43 -16.44 11.96 10.50
N ALA A 44 -15.27 12.54 10.80
CA ALA A 44 -15.11 13.98 10.94
C ALA A 44 -15.38 14.71 9.63
N ALA A 45 -14.91 14.18 8.50
CA ALA A 45 -15.17 14.76 7.18
C ALA A 45 -16.68 14.71 6.85
N ILE A 46 -17.32 13.58 7.05
CA ILE A 46 -18.79 13.42 6.84
C ILE A 46 -19.54 14.40 7.75
N ALA A 47 -19.27 14.41 9.04
CA ALA A 47 -19.97 15.28 9.98
C ALA A 47 -19.82 16.78 9.67
N PHE A 48 -18.61 17.18 9.22
CA PHE A 48 -18.34 18.59 8.93
C PHE A 48 -19.02 19.07 7.65
N PHE A 49 -19.01 18.27 6.58
CA PHE A 49 -19.52 18.71 5.29
C PHE A 49 -21.01 18.35 5.08
N TRP A 50 -21.54 17.36 5.80
CA TRP A 50 -22.94 16.95 5.65
C TRP A 50 -23.93 18.07 5.94
N ASN A 51 -23.68 18.86 7.00
CA ASN A 51 -24.59 19.86 7.48
C ASN A 51 -24.41 21.26 6.82
N LYS A 52 -23.38 21.43 5.99
CA LYS A 52 -23.09 22.77 5.42
C LYS A 52 -23.98 23.16 4.24
N ASP A 53 -24.27 22.22 3.36
CA ASP A 53 -24.98 22.50 2.11
C ASP A 53 -26.22 21.62 1.89
N GLY A 54 -26.67 20.91 2.91
CA GLY A 54 -27.75 19.93 2.79
C GLY A 54 -27.39 18.73 1.92
N ALA A 55 -27.90 17.55 2.24
CA ALA A 55 -27.79 16.34 1.42
C ALA A 55 -26.34 15.87 1.03
N GLY A 56 -25.31 16.22 1.77
CA GLY A 56 -23.96 15.66 1.59
C GLY A 56 -23.19 16.17 0.36
N THR A 57 -23.61 17.27 -0.26
CA THR A 57 -22.95 17.84 -1.46
C THR A 57 -21.75 18.72 -1.15
N GLY A 58 -21.60 19.20 0.09
CA GLY A 58 -20.59 20.18 0.44
C GLY A 58 -19.16 19.75 0.22
N LEU A 59 -18.80 18.49 0.50
CA LEU A 59 -17.45 17.98 0.22
C LEU A 59 -17.16 17.91 -1.28
N LYS A 60 -18.12 17.49 -2.09
CA LYS A 60 -18.00 17.45 -3.56
C LYS A 60 -17.79 18.84 -4.10
N ALA A 61 -18.63 19.81 -3.70
CA ALA A 61 -18.51 21.20 -4.09
C ALA A 61 -17.15 21.79 -3.69
N MET A 62 -16.64 21.47 -2.49
CA MET A 62 -15.32 21.94 -2.05
C MET A 62 -14.17 21.37 -2.88
N LEU A 63 -14.25 20.11 -3.29
CA LEU A 63 -13.25 19.48 -4.15
C LEU A 63 -13.33 20.03 -5.59
N GLU A 64 -14.52 20.25 -6.11
CA GLU A 64 -14.75 20.81 -7.44
C GLU A 64 -14.29 22.28 -7.55
N LEU A 65 -14.44 23.07 -6.51
CA LEU A 65 -13.96 24.46 -6.44
C LEU A 65 -12.42 24.58 -6.35
N GLY A 66 -11.67 23.48 -6.57
CA GLY A 66 -10.21 23.48 -6.56
C GLY A 66 -9.62 23.63 -5.17
N GLY A 67 -10.42 23.38 -4.13
CA GLY A 67 -9.97 23.41 -2.73
C GLY A 67 -8.91 22.37 -2.41
N GLY A 68 -8.99 21.21 -3.08
CA GLY A 68 -8.08 20.10 -2.88
C GLY A 68 -8.15 19.49 -1.47
N ASN A 69 -7.48 18.36 -1.30
CA ASN A 69 -7.49 17.64 -0.02
C ASN A 69 -6.92 18.48 1.15
N SER A 70 -5.92 19.32 0.90
CA SER A 70 -5.27 20.14 1.95
C SER A 70 -6.23 21.19 2.52
N LYS A 71 -7.03 21.83 1.67
CA LYS A 71 -8.03 22.81 2.13
C LYS A 71 -9.16 22.16 2.89
N SER A 72 -9.57 20.94 2.47
CA SER A 72 -10.59 20.16 3.18
C SER A 72 -10.11 19.80 4.58
N VAL A 73 -8.88 19.30 4.72
CA VAL A 73 -8.28 18.99 6.03
C VAL A 73 -8.19 20.22 6.91
N TYR A 74 -7.75 21.36 6.36
CA TYR A 74 -7.69 22.61 7.09
C TYR A 74 -9.07 23.05 7.61
N ALA A 75 -10.09 23.00 6.76
CA ALA A 75 -11.45 23.38 7.11
C ALA A 75 -12.05 22.46 8.20
N ILE A 76 -11.82 21.16 8.11
CA ILE A 76 -12.27 20.17 9.11
C ILE A 76 -11.60 20.47 10.46
N CYS A 77 -10.26 20.59 10.48
CA CYS A 77 -9.52 20.79 11.71
C CYS A 77 -9.91 22.10 12.41
N THR A 78 -9.95 23.22 11.66
CA THR A 78 -10.27 24.53 12.24
C THR A 78 -11.76 24.67 12.58
N GLY A 79 -12.65 24.05 11.79
CA GLY A 79 -14.08 24.12 12.00
C GLY A 79 -14.60 23.27 13.15
N LEU A 80 -14.02 22.09 13.37
CA LEU A 80 -14.42 21.21 14.47
C LEU A 80 -13.68 21.49 15.79
N LEU A 81 -12.39 21.85 15.72
CA LEU A 81 -11.52 22.00 16.91
C LEU A 81 -11.20 23.46 17.25
N GLY A 82 -11.72 24.40 16.47
CA GLY A 82 -11.40 25.82 16.64
C GLY A 82 -9.93 26.16 16.28
N LYS A 83 -9.50 27.40 16.58
CA LYS A 83 -8.18 27.89 16.15
C LYS A 83 -7.01 27.13 16.80
N VAL A 84 -7.07 26.89 18.09
CA VAL A 84 -5.96 26.26 18.84
C VAL A 84 -5.92 24.75 18.56
N GLY A 85 -7.05 24.06 18.73
CA GLY A 85 -7.14 22.61 18.47
C GLY A 85 -6.86 22.29 17.00
N GLY A 86 -7.36 23.13 16.08
CA GLY A 86 -7.08 23.02 14.65
C GLY A 86 -5.59 23.16 14.32
N ALA A 87 -4.88 24.09 14.94
CA ALA A 87 -3.44 24.25 14.75
C ALA A 87 -2.65 23.00 15.22
N ILE A 88 -2.98 22.46 16.39
CA ILE A 88 -2.36 21.22 16.90
C ILE A 88 -2.63 20.04 15.97
N ALA A 89 -3.87 19.86 15.50
CA ALA A 89 -4.24 18.80 14.58
C ALA A 89 -3.49 18.92 13.24
N LEU A 90 -3.35 20.14 12.70
CA LEU A 90 -2.61 20.40 11.46
C LEU A 90 -1.12 20.09 11.59
N ILE A 91 -0.49 20.41 12.73
CA ILE A 91 0.90 20.01 12.99
C ILE A 91 1.03 18.49 12.92
N GLY A 92 0.11 17.75 13.55
CA GLY A 92 0.09 16.30 13.50
C GLY A 92 -0.03 15.75 12.07
N VAL A 93 -0.91 16.35 11.27
CA VAL A 93 -1.11 15.96 9.84
C VAL A 93 0.13 16.26 9.00
N ILE A 94 0.90 17.31 9.30
CA ILE A 94 2.14 17.65 8.59
C ILE A 94 3.28 16.70 8.99
N VAL A 95 3.40 16.39 10.28
CA VAL A 95 4.50 15.55 10.80
C VAL A 95 4.35 14.09 10.36
N CYS A 96 3.14 13.57 10.25
CA CYS A 96 2.88 12.18 9.89
C CYS A 96 3.49 11.77 8.51
N PRO A 97 3.30 12.52 7.41
CA PRO A 97 3.95 12.19 6.13
C PRO A 97 5.49 12.28 6.17
N ILE A 98 6.06 13.13 7.02
CA ILE A 98 7.52 13.27 7.16
C ILE A 98 8.11 11.97 7.70
N THR A 99 7.52 11.42 8.76
CA THR A 99 7.99 10.15 9.34
C THR A 99 7.79 8.96 8.39
N SER A 100 6.67 8.94 7.66
CA SER A 100 6.40 7.92 6.64
C SER A 100 7.37 8.02 5.46
N GLY A 101 7.70 9.23 5.03
CA GLY A 101 8.67 9.49 3.97
C GLY A 101 10.08 9.02 4.36
N ASP A 102 10.56 9.34 5.56
CA ASP A 102 11.86 8.84 6.06
C ASP A 102 11.92 7.31 6.03
N THR A 103 10.87 6.65 6.48
CA THR A 103 10.81 5.18 6.48
C THR A 103 10.78 4.60 5.07
N ALA A 104 10.07 5.23 4.13
CA ALA A 104 10.00 4.81 2.74
C ALA A 104 11.37 4.92 2.04
N PHE A 105 12.07 6.06 2.21
CA PHE A 105 13.41 6.25 1.66
C PHE A 105 14.44 5.30 2.29
N ARG A 106 14.31 5.01 3.57
CA ARG A 106 15.14 4.01 4.26
C ARG A 106 14.91 2.61 3.68
N SER A 107 13.66 2.23 3.47
CA SER A 107 13.31 0.94 2.86
C SER A 107 13.85 0.82 1.44
N ALA A 108 13.66 1.83 0.61
CA ALA A 108 14.19 1.88 -0.75
C ALA A 108 15.73 1.72 -0.77
N ARG A 109 16.41 2.44 0.11
CA ARG A 109 17.86 2.32 0.27
C ARG A 109 18.28 0.90 0.67
N MET A 110 17.59 0.27 1.63
CA MET A 110 17.88 -1.10 2.04
C MET A 110 17.75 -2.09 0.88
N VAL A 111 16.73 -1.97 0.05
CA VAL A 111 16.56 -2.81 -1.14
C VAL A 111 17.73 -2.65 -2.10
N ILE A 112 18.22 -1.42 -2.33
CA ILE A 112 19.38 -1.15 -3.18
C ILE A 112 20.64 -1.79 -2.58
N PHE A 113 20.86 -1.65 -1.27
CA PHE A 113 22.00 -2.29 -0.58
C PHE A 113 21.97 -3.81 -0.73
N ASP A 114 20.80 -4.43 -0.58
CA ASP A 114 20.64 -5.88 -0.71
C ASP A 114 20.89 -6.34 -2.17
N TRP A 115 20.42 -5.58 -3.16
CA TRP A 115 20.64 -5.88 -4.59
C TRP A 115 22.11 -5.83 -5.02
N PHE A 116 22.80 -4.77 -4.61
CA PHE A 116 24.20 -4.56 -4.96
C PHE A 116 25.18 -5.16 -3.94
N LYS A 117 24.67 -5.85 -2.89
CA LYS A 117 25.48 -6.44 -1.79
C LYS A 117 26.43 -5.43 -1.15
N LEU A 118 26.01 -4.20 -0.96
CA LEU A 118 26.80 -3.11 -0.44
C LEU A 118 26.84 -3.13 1.09
N ASN A 119 27.92 -2.62 1.66
CA ASN A 119 28.06 -2.52 3.11
C ASN A 119 27.28 -1.33 3.68
N GLU A 120 26.22 -1.61 4.41
CA GLU A 120 25.32 -0.61 5.02
C GLU A 120 26.01 0.27 6.09
N LYS A 121 27.14 -0.22 6.66
CA LYS A 121 27.89 0.48 7.70
C LYS A 121 28.76 1.62 7.15
N ASP A 122 29.07 1.60 5.88
CA ASP A 122 29.87 2.66 5.25
C ASP A 122 29.02 3.92 5.01
N LEU A 123 29.36 4.99 5.74
CA LEU A 123 28.67 6.26 5.65
C LEU A 123 28.73 6.88 4.23
N LYS A 124 29.87 6.74 3.54
CA LYS A 124 30.02 7.30 2.19
C LYS A 124 29.10 6.61 1.20
N ILE A 125 29.04 5.28 1.21
CA ILE A 125 28.15 4.50 0.35
C ILE A 125 26.68 4.81 0.70
N ARG A 126 26.37 4.93 1.98
CA ARG A 126 25.02 5.26 2.44
C ARG A 126 24.56 6.64 1.94
N LEU A 127 25.41 7.65 2.01
CA LEU A 127 25.08 8.98 1.51
C LEU A 127 25.01 9.02 -0.02
N SER A 128 25.89 8.32 -0.73
CA SER A 128 25.87 8.24 -2.20
C SER A 128 24.57 7.66 -2.74
N ILE A 129 23.90 6.77 -2.00
CA ILE A 129 22.60 6.22 -2.41
C ILE A 129 21.44 7.07 -1.88
N ALA A 130 21.53 7.56 -0.65
CA ALA A 130 20.47 8.36 -0.06
C ALA A 130 20.25 9.69 -0.77
N THR A 131 21.34 10.37 -1.17
CA THR A 131 21.26 11.68 -1.84
C THR A 131 20.50 11.63 -3.16
N PRO A 132 20.82 10.74 -4.13
CA PRO A 132 20.02 10.62 -5.34
C PRO A 132 18.56 10.26 -5.10
N LEU A 133 18.28 9.37 -4.14
CA LEU A 133 16.89 9.00 -3.78
C LEU A 133 16.11 10.22 -3.28
N LEU A 134 16.70 11.03 -2.41
CA LEU A 134 16.07 12.25 -1.90
C LEU A 134 15.89 13.29 -3.02
N LEU A 135 16.86 13.44 -3.92
CA LEU A 135 16.75 14.35 -5.07
C LEU A 135 15.63 13.91 -6.03
N ILE A 136 15.49 12.63 -6.28
CA ILE A 136 14.38 12.08 -7.08
C ILE A 136 13.05 12.37 -6.37
N GLY A 137 12.95 12.12 -5.07
CA GLY A 137 11.76 12.43 -4.28
C GLY A 137 11.41 13.92 -4.32
N TYR A 138 12.40 14.78 -4.20
CA TYR A 138 12.23 16.22 -4.36
C TYR A 138 11.73 16.59 -5.76
N GLY A 139 12.31 16.03 -6.81
CA GLY A 139 11.86 16.24 -8.19
C GLY A 139 10.40 15.80 -8.41
N ILE A 140 9.99 14.66 -7.85
CA ILE A 140 8.62 14.16 -7.91
C ILE A 140 7.65 15.12 -7.20
N SER A 141 8.08 15.83 -6.15
CA SER A 141 7.23 16.78 -5.41
C SER A 141 6.77 17.98 -6.27
N TRP A 142 7.43 18.27 -7.38
CA TRP A 142 7.06 19.32 -8.32
C TRP A 142 5.97 18.89 -9.32
N ILE A 143 5.68 17.59 -9.40
CA ILE A 143 4.61 17.06 -10.26
C ILE A 143 3.27 17.28 -9.56
N LYS A 144 2.21 17.54 -10.34
CA LYS A 144 0.85 17.71 -9.81
C LYS A 144 0.46 16.51 -8.95
N TYR A 145 0.09 16.78 -7.70
CA TYR A 145 -0.25 15.76 -6.69
C TYR A 145 -1.22 14.69 -7.21
N GLY A 146 -2.28 15.07 -7.94
CA GLY A 146 -3.27 14.12 -8.44
C GLY A 146 -2.70 13.07 -9.41
N ILE A 147 -1.64 13.39 -10.16
CA ILE A 147 -0.97 12.44 -11.05
C ILE A 147 -0.15 11.46 -10.20
N VAL A 148 0.72 11.99 -9.33
CA VAL A 148 1.58 11.18 -8.44
C VAL A 148 0.73 10.26 -7.57
N TRP A 149 -0.38 10.76 -7.02
CA TRP A 149 -1.28 9.98 -6.17
C TRP A 149 -1.89 8.78 -6.90
N ARG A 150 -2.27 8.91 -8.16
CA ARG A 150 -2.85 7.81 -8.95
C ARG A 150 -1.83 6.70 -9.20
N TYR A 151 -0.61 7.06 -9.63
CA TYR A 151 0.47 6.09 -9.80
C TYR A 151 0.86 5.41 -8.48
N PHE A 152 0.98 6.19 -7.42
CA PHE A 152 1.27 5.68 -6.08
C PHE A 152 0.19 4.69 -5.60
N SER A 153 -1.08 5.03 -5.74
CA SER A 153 -2.18 4.17 -5.32
C SER A 153 -2.17 2.82 -6.07
N TRP A 154 -1.98 2.85 -7.38
CA TRP A 154 -1.92 1.62 -8.17
C TRP A 154 -0.70 0.77 -7.83
N SER A 155 0.48 1.38 -7.74
CA SER A 155 1.71 0.67 -7.36
C SER A 155 1.61 0.03 -5.98
N ASN A 156 1.00 0.75 -5.03
CA ASN A 156 0.76 0.27 -3.68
C ASN A 156 -0.17 -0.95 -3.64
N GLN A 157 -1.26 -0.92 -4.42
CA GLN A 157 -2.19 -2.04 -4.54
C GLN A 157 -1.55 -3.25 -5.22
N THR A 158 -0.76 -3.02 -6.27
CA THR A 158 -0.02 -4.07 -6.99
C THR A 158 1.02 -4.73 -6.08
N LEU A 159 1.73 -3.94 -5.28
CA LEU A 159 2.67 -4.47 -4.28
C LEU A 159 1.93 -5.33 -3.23
N ALA A 160 0.78 -4.88 -2.75
CA ALA A 160 -0.05 -5.65 -1.82
C ALA A 160 -0.48 -7.00 -2.42
N MET A 161 -0.89 -7.01 -3.69
CA MET A 161 -1.22 -8.22 -4.42
C MET A 161 -0.05 -9.22 -4.44
N ILE A 162 1.13 -8.76 -4.82
CA ILE A 162 2.35 -9.60 -4.90
C ILE A 162 2.68 -10.19 -3.52
N VAL A 163 2.66 -9.35 -2.48
CA VAL A 163 3.02 -9.79 -1.12
C VAL A 163 1.98 -10.76 -0.54
N LEU A 164 0.70 -10.57 -0.84
CA LEU A 164 -0.35 -11.50 -0.43
C LEU A 164 -0.18 -12.88 -1.10
N TRP A 165 0.17 -12.93 -2.40
CA TRP A 165 0.48 -14.20 -3.06
C TRP A 165 1.74 -14.86 -2.50
N ALA A 166 2.79 -14.08 -2.21
CA ALA A 166 3.98 -14.60 -1.55
C ALA A 166 3.67 -15.13 -0.14
N GLY A 167 2.85 -14.42 0.62
CA GLY A 167 2.37 -14.86 1.93
C GLY A 167 1.52 -16.13 1.86
N ALA A 168 0.62 -16.23 0.89
CA ALA A 168 -0.18 -17.44 0.65
C ALA A 168 0.71 -18.65 0.32
N ALA A 169 1.72 -18.46 -0.54
CA ALA A 169 2.69 -19.49 -0.86
C ALA A 169 3.49 -19.91 0.36
N TYR A 170 3.98 -18.96 1.15
CA TYR A 170 4.72 -19.21 2.38
C TYR A 170 3.89 -20.02 3.39
N LEU A 171 2.64 -19.62 3.62
CA LEU A 171 1.74 -20.33 4.53
C LEU A 171 1.42 -21.75 4.08
N ALA A 172 1.26 -21.96 2.76
CA ALA A 172 0.99 -23.29 2.19
C ALA A 172 2.20 -24.24 2.28
N THR A 173 3.42 -23.69 2.25
CA THR A 173 4.67 -24.49 2.22
C THR A 173 5.26 -24.75 3.60
N ASN A 174 5.18 -23.79 4.51
CA ASN A 174 5.92 -23.83 5.78
C ASN A 174 5.06 -24.25 6.99
N TYR A 175 3.73 -24.29 6.85
CA TYR A 175 2.86 -24.68 7.96
C TYR A 175 2.21 -26.05 7.74
N PRO A 176 2.07 -26.89 8.80
CA PRO A 176 1.43 -28.20 8.70
C PRO A 176 -0.02 -28.10 8.19
N ASN A 177 -0.74 -27.10 8.67
CA ASN A 177 -2.11 -26.84 8.20
C ASN A 177 -2.09 -25.91 7.01
N ARG A 178 -2.07 -26.50 5.80
CA ARG A 178 -2.05 -25.80 4.52
C ARG A 178 -3.26 -24.88 4.32
N ASN A 179 -4.40 -25.18 4.93
CA ASN A 179 -5.61 -24.35 4.79
C ASN A 179 -5.43 -22.91 5.30
N ARG A 180 -4.41 -22.66 6.13
CA ARG A 180 -4.07 -21.29 6.57
C ARG A 180 -3.68 -20.37 5.41
N CYS A 181 -3.24 -20.91 4.28
CA CYS A 181 -2.90 -20.09 3.11
C CYS A 181 -4.09 -19.29 2.57
N TRP A 182 -5.32 -19.76 2.79
CA TRP A 182 -6.52 -19.06 2.34
C TRP A 182 -6.73 -17.70 2.99
N ILE A 183 -6.17 -17.48 4.17
CA ILE A 183 -6.17 -16.15 4.84
C ILE A 183 -5.53 -15.09 3.94
N ALA A 184 -4.49 -15.46 3.19
CA ALA A 184 -3.80 -14.57 2.27
C ALA A 184 -4.27 -14.74 0.81
N ALA A 185 -4.62 -15.97 0.37
CA ALA A 185 -5.00 -16.26 -1.00
C ALA A 185 -6.33 -15.60 -1.42
N VAL A 186 -7.33 -15.55 -0.53
CA VAL A 186 -8.61 -14.89 -0.82
C VAL A 186 -8.42 -13.39 -1.08
N PRO A 187 -7.82 -12.60 -0.17
CA PRO A 187 -7.55 -11.19 -0.47
C PRO A 187 -6.56 -10.99 -1.62
N ALA A 188 -5.61 -11.92 -1.85
CA ALA A 188 -4.72 -11.87 -3.01
C ALA A 188 -5.49 -11.96 -4.34
N THR A 189 -6.45 -12.87 -4.43
CA THR A 189 -7.31 -13.04 -5.61
C THR A 189 -8.12 -11.77 -5.87
N PHE A 190 -8.73 -11.21 -4.83
CA PHE A 190 -9.48 -9.96 -4.94
C PHE A 190 -8.59 -8.81 -5.41
N MET A 191 -7.40 -8.65 -4.81
CA MET A 191 -6.45 -7.60 -5.19
C MET A 191 -5.89 -7.79 -6.59
N SER A 192 -5.79 -9.02 -7.08
CA SER A 192 -5.41 -9.31 -8.48
C SER A 192 -6.47 -8.77 -9.44
N ALA A 193 -7.75 -9.02 -9.17
CA ALA A 193 -8.84 -8.46 -9.97
C ALA A 193 -8.78 -6.93 -9.97
N VAL A 194 -8.68 -6.31 -8.80
CA VAL A 194 -8.65 -4.84 -8.65
C VAL A 194 -7.45 -4.22 -9.38
N SER A 195 -6.24 -4.73 -9.15
CA SER A 195 -5.01 -4.14 -9.72
C SER A 195 -4.96 -4.26 -11.24
N ILE A 196 -5.38 -5.39 -11.81
CA ILE A 196 -5.41 -5.61 -13.25
C ILE A 196 -6.55 -4.82 -13.91
N THR A 197 -7.73 -4.79 -13.29
CA THR A 197 -8.84 -3.94 -13.77
C THR A 197 -8.41 -2.48 -13.84
N TYR A 198 -7.75 -1.97 -12.80
CA TYR A 198 -7.25 -0.60 -12.79
C TYR A 198 -6.19 -0.35 -13.88
N LEU A 199 -5.28 -1.29 -14.09
CA LEU A 199 -4.28 -1.22 -15.16
C LEU A 199 -4.94 -1.08 -16.56
N CYS A 200 -6.02 -1.81 -16.80
CA CYS A 200 -6.77 -1.71 -18.05
C CYS A 200 -7.57 -0.41 -18.15
N TYR A 201 -8.23 -0.03 -17.06
CA TYR A 201 -9.19 1.07 -17.01
C TYR A 201 -8.52 2.44 -17.00
N ALA A 202 -7.45 2.63 -16.22
CA ALA A 202 -6.90 3.93 -15.89
C ALA A 202 -6.35 4.70 -17.09
N PRO A 203 -6.61 6.02 -17.18
CA PRO A 203 -6.11 6.88 -18.25
C PRO A 203 -4.59 6.92 -18.37
N GLU A 204 -3.90 6.66 -17.26
CA GLU A 204 -2.44 6.65 -17.16
C GLU A 204 -1.81 5.35 -17.67
N CYS A 205 -2.63 4.29 -17.85
CA CYS A 205 -2.19 2.96 -18.28
C CYS A 205 -2.75 2.64 -19.68
N PHE A 206 -3.51 1.54 -19.81
CA PHE A 206 -4.08 1.16 -21.11
C PHE A 206 -5.26 2.03 -21.57
N ASN A 207 -5.85 2.80 -20.66
CA ASN A 207 -6.87 3.81 -20.96
C ASN A 207 -8.10 3.28 -21.73
N LEU A 208 -8.54 2.07 -21.41
CA LEU A 208 -9.73 1.50 -22.03
C LEU A 208 -11.00 2.27 -21.71
N VAL A 209 -10.99 3.13 -20.69
CA VAL A 209 -12.11 4.02 -20.37
C VAL A 209 -12.53 4.90 -21.54
N ARG A 210 -11.62 5.20 -22.48
CA ARG A 210 -11.94 5.95 -23.72
C ARG A 210 -12.98 5.26 -24.60
N LEU A 211 -13.13 3.93 -24.49
CA LEU A 211 -14.13 3.17 -25.24
C LEU A 211 -15.51 3.19 -24.56
N GLY A 212 -15.71 4.06 -23.55
CA GLY A 212 -16.96 4.18 -22.82
C GLY A 212 -17.31 2.90 -22.05
N GLN A 213 -18.59 2.56 -22.04
CA GLN A 213 -19.09 1.40 -21.27
C GLN A 213 -18.47 0.07 -21.71
N THR A 214 -18.17 -0.11 -23.00
CA THR A 214 -17.51 -1.30 -23.52
C THR A 214 -16.10 -1.46 -22.92
N GLY A 215 -15.32 -0.39 -22.88
CA GLY A 215 -13.99 -0.42 -22.29
C GLY A 215 -13.99 -0.72 -20.79
N ILE A 216 -14.98 -0.24 -20.06
CA ILE A 216 -15.19 -0.55 -18.65
C ILE A 216 -15.47 -2.05 -18.48
N THR A 217 -16.39 -2.60 -19.25
CA THR A 217 -16.75 -4.03 -19.19
C THR A 217 -15.54 -4.92 -19.52
N ILE A 218 -14.77 -4.59 -20.55
CA ILE A 218 -13.55 -5.32 -20.92
C ILE A 218 -12.54 -5.27 -19.77
N SER A 219 -12.35 -4.11 -19.14
CA SER A 219 -11.41 -3.98 -18.02
C SER A 219 -11.76 -4.89 -16.84
N TYR A 220 -13.04 -4.96 -16.49
CA TYR A 220 -13.51 -5.89 -15.44
C TYR A 220 -13.33 -7.36 -15.83
N ALA A 221 -13.69 -7.72 -17.06
CA ALA A 221 -13.55 -9.09 -17.55
C ALA A 221 -12.09 -9.55 -17.52
N VAL A 222 -11.16 -8.72 -18.00
CA VAL A 222 -9.73 -9.00 -17.97
C VAL A 222 -9.23 -9.14 -16.53
N GLY A 223 -9.62 -8.23 -15.63
CA GLY A 223 -9.23 -8.32 -14.22
C GLY A 223 -9.68 -9.61 -13.54
N ILE A 224 -10.92 -10.04 -13.79
CA ILE A 224 -11.47 -11.29 -13.26
C ILE A 224 -10.74 -12.50 -13.84
N VAL A 225 -10.50 -12.54 -15.15
CA VAL A 225 -9.78 -13.63 -15.81
C VAL A 225 -8.37 -13.79 -15.21
N PHE A 226 -7.62 -12.70 -15.06
CA PHE A 226 -6.29 -12.76 -14.45
C PHE A 226 -6.33 -13.22 -12.98
N ALA A 227 -7.31 -12.76 -12.19
CA ALA A 227 -7.47 -13.21 -10.82
C ALA A 227 -7.73 -14.73 -10.74
N VAL A 228 -8.56 -15.24 -11.63
CA VAL A 228 -8.84 -16.69 -11.75
C VAL A 228 -7.58 -17.45 -12.18
N VAL A 229 -6.84 -16.96 -13.17
CA VAL A 229 -5.57 -17.56 -13.62
C VAL A 229 -4.55 -17.63 -12.49
N PHE A 230 -4.38 -16.55 -11.71
CA PHE A 230 -3.46 -16.55 -10.58
C PHE A 230 -3.90 -17.53 -9.48
N LEU A 231 -5.21 -17.61 -9.20
CA LEU A 231 -5.74 -18.55 -8.24
C LEU A 231 -5.52 -20.00 -8.70
N PHE A 232 -5.80 -20.32 -9.97
CA PHE A 232 -5.54 -21.64 -10.54
C PHE A 232 -4.05 -21.99 -10.49
N THR A 233 -3.19 -21.06 -10.87
CA THR A 233 -1.73 -21.26 -10.81
C THR A 233 -1.26 -21.57 -9.39
N PHE A 234 -1.75 -20.81 -8.40
CA PHE A 234 -1.48 -21.07 -7.00
C PHE A 234 -1.97 -22.44 -6.56
N MET A 235 -3.21 -22.79 -6.91
CA MET A 235 -3.81 -24.09 -6.57
C MET A 235 -2.98 -25.25 -7.13
N PHE A 236 -2.68 -25.23 -8.43
CA PHE A 236 -1.98 -26.33 -9.06
C PHE A 236 -0.51 -26.45 -8.67
N ARG A 237 0.21 -25.32 -8.59
CA ARG A 237 1.66 -25.37 -8.36
C ARG A 237 2.05 -25.46 -6.88
N ILE A 238 1.24 -24.90 -5.99
CA ILE A 238 1.61 -24.74 -4.59
C ILE A 238 0.69 -25.55 -3.69
N TYR A 239 -0.62 -25.42 -3.84
CA TYR A 239 -1.57 -26.04 -2.92
C TYR A 239 -1.74 -27.54 -3.18
N LEU A 240 -1.89 -27.99 -4.42
CA LEU A 240 -2.12 -29.39 -4.78
C LEU A 240 -0.82 -30.20 -4.97
N ASN A 241 0.31 -29.56 -5.23
CA ASN A 241 1.59 -30.23 -5.47
C ASN A 241 2.61 -30.04 -4.33
N PRO A 242 2.55 -30.86 -3.27
CA PRO A 242 3.43 -30.73 -2.10
C PRO A 242 4.91 -31.01 -2.40
N LYS A 243 5.23 -31.83 -3.41
CA LYS A 243 6.62 -32.12 -3.79
C LYS A 243 7.31 -30.88 -4.38
N HIS A 244 6.62 -30.16 -5.23
CA HIS A 244 7.16 -28.93 -5.82
C HIS A 244 7.37 -27.83 -4.79
N SER A 245 6.50 -27.76 -3.77
CA SER A 245 6.66 -26.81 -2.66
C SER A 245 7.90 -27.12 -1.80
N LEU A 246 8.21 -28.38 -1.56
CA LEU A 246 9.42 -28.81 -0.84
C LEU A 246 10.70 -28.57 -1.63
N GLU A 247 10.70 -28.75 -2.95
CA GLU A 247 11.83 -28.40 -3.82
C GLU A 247 12.14 -26.89 -3.82
N LEU A 248 11.11 -26.05 -3.85
CA LEU A 248 11.25 -24.60 -3.73
C LEU A 248 11.84 -24.20 -2.37
N GLN A 249 11.39 -24.85 -1.30
CA GLN A 249 11.90 -24.63 0.05
C GLN A 249 13.38 -25.01 0.15
N ASN A 250 13.79 -26.17 -0.37
CA ASN A 250 15.18 -26.62 -0.39
C ASN A 250 16.08 -25.71 -1.22
N LYS A 251 15.64 -25.24 -2.38
CA LYS A 251 16.40 -24.26 -3.20
C LYS A 251 16.60 -22.93 -2.46
N THR A 252 15.62 -22.48 -1.71
CA THR A 252 15.70 -21.24 -0.92
C THR A 252 16.68 -21.37 0.26
N ILE A 253 16.77 -22.55 0.87
CA ILE A 253 17.71 -22.83 1.96
C ILE A 253 19.15 -22.95 1.44
N ILE A 254 19.35 -23.59 0.30
CA ILE A 254 20.68 -23.78 -0.32
C ILE A 254 21.22 -22.45 -0.86
N GLY A 255 20.38 -21.57 -1.39
CA GLY A 255 20.78 -20.24 -1.89
C GLY A 255 21.09 -19.21 -0.78
N ARG A 256 20.94 -19.58 0.50
CA ARG A 256 21.28 -18.76 1.67
C ARG A 256 22.61 -19.14 2.34
N LYS A 257 23.29 -20.16 1.85
CA LYS A 257 24.69 -20.46 2.20
C LYS A 257 25.62 -19.83 1.17
#